data_8196fa08746c79cbcefdfe245ceafad9
#
_entry.id   8196fa08746c79cbcefdfe245ceafad9
#
_cell.length_a   1.000
_cell.length_b   1.000
_cell.length_c   1.000
_cell.angle_alpha   90.00
_cell.angle_beta   90.00
_cell.angle_gamma   90.00
#
_symmetry.space_group_name_H-M   'P 1'
#
loop_
_entity.id
_entity.type
_entity.pdbx_description
1 polymer ?
#
loop_
_entity_poly.entity_id
_entity_poly.type
_entity_poly.pdbx_seq_one_letter_code
_entity_poly.pdbx_strand_id
1 'polypeptide(L)'
;MEKWVGRVALVTGASAGFGESIAKRLVEYGMKVVGCARNIEKIQSLSESLKDSKGSLTAIRCDISKEDEILAMFEKIKKDLGGVDVCINNAGLSYNAPLLSGTTEQWRHMLDINVLGLCICSREAVKSMRERGVDDGHIVLMSSMSGHRVVPNASHIHFYAATKFAVKALTEGLRNEVCALKSHIRVTAISPGMARTEFTHRMFADDSKIADLEYGDQQAMTADDVTDSVIYALAAPTHVQVHDILVRPTECPY
;
A
#
# COMPACT_ATOMS: atom_id res chain seq x y z
N MET A 1 -16.46 6.01 8.68
CA MET A 1 -16.20 5.97 7.22
C MET A 1 -17.11 6.92 6.42
N GLU A 2 -18.18 7.44 7.01
CA GLU A 2 -19.16 8.31 6.32
C GLU A 2 -18.56 9.52 5.59
N LYS A 3 -17.54 10.16 6.21
CA LYS A 3 -16.82 11.31 5.60
C LYS A 3 -16.11 10.98 4.27
N TRP A 4 -15.94 9.70 3.95
CA TRP A 4 -15.28 9.24 2.73
C TRP A 4 -16.25 8.81 1.62
N VAL A 5 -17.55 8.78 1.87
CA VAL A 5 -18.55 8.42 0.85
C VAL A 5 -18.46 9.38 -0.34
N GLY A 6 -18.36 8.82 -1.55
CA GLY A 6 -18.20 9.58 -2.80
C GLY A 6 -16.81 10.18 -3.05
N ARG A 7 -15.88 10.13 -2.06
CA ARG A 7 -14.49 10.59 -2.19
C ARG A 7 -13.67 9.59 -3.02
N VAL A 8 -12.59 10.07 -3.61
CA VAL A 8 -11.73 9.28 -4.50
C VAL A 8 -10.54 8.69 -3.74
N ALA A 9 -10.39 7.37 -3.80
CA ALA A 9 -9.24 6.66 -3.26
C ALA A 9 -8.41 6.02 -4.38
N LEU A 10 -7.10 6.24 -4.38
CA LEU A 10 -6.15 5.47 -5.18
C LEU A 10 -5.57 4.34 -4.33
N VAL A 11 -5.60 3.11 -4.82
CA VAL A 11 -4.95 1.94 -4.21
C VAL A 11 -3.94 1.37 -5.19
N THR A 12 -2.64 1.47 -4.87
CA THR A 12 -1.59 0.89 -5.71
C THR A 12 -1.41 -0.61 -5.39
N GLY A 13 -1.15 -1.42 -6.43
CA GLY A 13 -1.04 -2.87 -6.25
C GLY A 13 -2.36 -3.56 -5.91
N ALA A 14 -3.48 -3.08 -6.46
CA ALA A 14 -4.84 -3.53 -6.15
C ALA A 14 -5.24 -4.88 -6.79
N SER A 15 -4.33 -5.57 -7.47
CA SER A 15 -4.66 -6.83 -8.18
C SER A 15 -4.62 -8.07 -7.30
N ALA A 16 -4.17 -7.97 -6.05
CA ALA A 16 -4.07 -9.12 -5.14
C ALA A 16 -3.82 -8.68 -3.68
N GLY A 17 -4.03 -9.60 -2.74
CA GLY A 17 -3.65 -9.48 -1.34
C GLY A 17 -4.26 -8.26 -0.64
N PHE A 18 -3.44 -7.51 0.10
CA PHE A 18 -3.94 -6.34 0.84
C PHE A 18 -4.59 -5.30 -0.07
N GLY A 19 -3.98 -5.00 -1.25
CA GLY A 19 -4.51 -3.99 -2.16
C GLY A 19 -5.88 -4.35 -2.71
N GLU A 20 -6.13 -5.61 -3.01
CA GLU A 20 -7.43 -6.11 -3.45
C GLU A 20 -8.47 -6.01 -2.33
N SER A 21 -8.16 -6.50 -1.11
CA SER A 21 -9.04 -6.43 0.04
C SER A 21 -9.36 -4.98 0.44
N ILE A 22 -8.34 -4.09 0.46
CA ILE A 22 -8.53 -2.67 0.75
C ILE A 22 -9.44 -2.02 -0.30
N ALA A 23 -9.17 -2.24 -1.60
CA ALA A 23 -9.97 -1.68 -2.67
C ALA A 23 -11.44 -2.11 -2.57
N LYS A 24 -11.69 -3.41 -2.36
CA LYS A 24 -13.03 -3.96 -2.14
C LYS A 24 -13.72 -3.28 -0.96
N ARG A 25 -13.08 -3.22 0.20
CA ARG A 25 -13.66 -2.65 1.41
C ARG A 25 -13.98 -1.16 1.27
N LEU A 26 -13.12 -0.39 0.58
CA LEU A 26 -13.37 1.03 0.33
C LEU A 26 -14.57 1.26 -0.61
N VAL A 27 -14.75 0.40 -1.63
CA VAL A 27 -15.93 0.41 -2.50
C VAL A 27 -17.20 0.11 -1.69
N GLU A 28 -17.18 -0.89 -0.83
CA GLU A 28 -18.31 -1.24 0.05
C GLU A 28 -18.70 -0.08 0.97
N TYR A 29 -17.74 0.75 1.39
CA TYR A 29 -17.97 1.98 2.15
C TYR A 29 -18.42 3.17 1.29
N GLY A 30 -18.59 3.00 -0.01
CA GLY A 30 -19.13 4.03 -0.90
C GLY A 30 -18.10 4.99 -1.49
N MET A 31 -16.82 4.65 -1.47
CA MET A 31 -15.79 5.45 -2.14
C MET A 31 -15.72 5.16 -3.65
N LYS A 32 -15.23 6.13 -4.41
CA LYS A 32 -14.79 5.92 -5.80
C LYS A 32 -13.34 5.49 -5.77
N VAL A 33 -13.10 4.20 -5.98
CA VAL A 33 -11.76 3.62 -5.87
C VAL A 33 -11.13 3.49 -7.24
N VAL A 34 -9.89 3.93 -7.37
CA VAL A 34 -9.00 3.62 -8.49
C VAL A 34 -8.01 2.58 -8.01
N GLY A 35 -8.10 1.38 -8.57
CA GLY A 35 -7.11 0.32 -8.37
C GLY A 35 -6.10 0.33 -9.51
N CYS A 36 -4.80 0.34 -9.21
CA CYS A 36 -3.79 0.22 -10.25
C CYS A 36 -2.86 -0.97 -10.05
N ALA A 37 -2.48 -1.59 -11.16
CA ALA A 37 -1.50 -2.66 -11.24
C ALA A 37 -1.02 -2.85 -12.69
N ARG A 38 0.03 -3.64 -12.88
CA ARG A 38 0.49 -4.05 -14.23
C ARG A 38 -0.52 -4.96 -14.93
N ASN A 39 -1.12 -5.91 -14.18
CA ASN A 39 -2.21 -6.76 -14.67
C ASN A 39 -3.54 -6.21 -14.13
N ILE A 40 -4.34 -5.61 -15.03
CA ILE A 40 -5.63 -5.00 -14.70
C ILE A 40 -6.80 -5.99 -14.73
N GLU A 41 -6.65 -7.17 -15.33
CA GLU A 41 -7.74 -8.13 -15.50
C GLU A 41 -8.35 -8.55 -14.15
N LYS A 42 -7.49 -8.79 -13.14
CA LYS A 42 -7.96 -9.10 -11.79
C LYS A 42 -8.76 -7.95 -11.17
N ILE A 43 -8.33 -6.69 -11.38
CA ILE A 43 -9.03 -5.51 -10.87
C ILE A 43 -10.36 -5.32 -11.62
N GLN A 44 -10.39 -5.58 -12.93
CA GLN A 44 -11.63 -5.52 -13.72
C GLN A 44 -12.63 -6.59 -13.27
N SER A 45 -12.18 -7.82 -13.02
CA SER A 45 -13.01 -8.89 -12.47
C SER A 45 -13.56 -8.53 -11.09
N LEU A 46 -12.72 -7.94 -10.23
CA LEU A 46 -13.17 -7.42 -8.93
C LEU A 46 -14.19 -6.29 -9.10
N SER A 47 -13.95 -5.36 -10.02
CA SER A 47 -14.87 -4.26 -10.32
C SER A 47 -16.24 -4.76 -10.73
N GLU A 48 -16.30 -5.77 -11.60
CA GLU A 48 -17.58 -6.37 -12.03
C GLU A 48 -18.32 -7.05 -10.86
N SER A 49 -17.57 -7.72 -9.95
CA SER A 49 -18.18 -8.33 -8.76
C SER A 49 -18.74 -7.32 -7.76
N LEU A 50 -18.30 -6.06 -7.85
CA LEU A 50 -18.68 -4.96 -6.95
C LEU A 50 -19.67 -3.97 -7.59
N LYS A 51 -20.22 -4.25 -8.77
CA LYS A 51 -21.09 -3.34 -9.52
C LYS A 51 -22.33 -2.86 -8.75
N ASP A 52 -22.85 -3.70 -7.85
CA ASP A 52 -24.03 -3.40 -7.03
C ASP A 52 -23.65 -2.80 -5.65
N SER A 53 -22.37 -2.51 -5.41
CA SER A 53 -21.88 -1.89 -4.19
C SER A 53 -22.16 -0.40 -4.14
N LYS A 54 -22.02 0.22 -2.96
CA LYS A 54 -22.29 1.65 -2.74
C LYS A 54 -21.32 2.57 -3.48
N GLY A 55 -20.08 2.13 -3.70
CA GLY A 55 -19.03 2.85 -4.40
C GLY A 55 -18.77 2.27 -5.78
N SER A 56 -17.58 2.56 -6.32
CA SER A 56 -17.16 2.03 -7.63
C SER A 56 -15.67 1.71 -7.64
N LEU A 57 -15.24 0.76 -8.47
CA LEU A 57 -13.85 0.44 -8.71
C LEU A 57 -13.49 0.66 -10.17
N THR A 58 -12.50 1.51 -10.42
CA THR A 58 -11.93 1.75 -11.76
C THR A 58 -10.55 1.15 -11.83
N ALA A 59 -10.28 0.30 -12.83
CA ALA A 59 -8.97 -0.28 -13.07
C ALA A 59 -8.13 0.63 -13.98
N ILE A 60 -6.89 0.93 -13.55
CA ILE A 60 -5.90 1.64 -14.38
C ILE A 60 -4.61 0.79 -14.44
N ARG A 61 -4.13 0.52 -15.66
CA ARG A 61 -2.82 -0.11 -15.83
C ARG A 61 -1.74 0.91 -15.47
N CYS A 62 -0.85 0.52 -14.54
CA CYS A 62 0.29 1.33 -14.15
C CYS A 62 1.38 0.44 -13.55
N ASP A 63 2.59 0.58 -14.06
CA ASP A 63 3.80 0.06 -13.44
C ASP A 63 4.39 1.12 -12.50
N ILE A 64 4.30 0.89 -11.21
CA ILE A 64 4.74 1.82 -10.16
C ILE A 64 6.25 2.07 -10.18
N SER A 65 7.05 1.24 -10.87
CA SER A 65 8.48 1.50 -11.07
C SER A 65 8.77 2.58 -12.12
N LYS A 66 7.73 3.07 -12.83
CA LYS A 66 7.85 4.03 -13.92
C LYS A 66 7.13 5.33 -13.59
N GLU A 67 7.90 6.41 -13.43
CA GLU A 67 7.34 7.71 -13.08
C GLU A 67 6.37 8.24 -14.12
N ASP A 68 6.66 8.08 -15.40
CA ASP A 68 5.77 8.50 -16.51
C ASP A 68 4.41 7.82 -16.46
N GLU A 69 4.35 6.51 -16.15
CA GLU A 69 3.10 5.79 -15.99
C GLU A 69 2.32 6.27 -14.73
N ILE A 70 3.02 6.60 -13.64
CA ILE A 70 2.40 7.18 -12.43
C ILE A 70 1.78 8.55 -12.74
N LEU A 71 2.54 9.45 -13.38
CA LEU A 71 2.06 10.77 -13.75
C LEU A 71 0.84 10.70 -14.67
N ALA A 72 0.88 9.84 -15.70
CA ALA A 72 -0.25 9.61 -16.61
C ALA A 72 -1.49 9.08 -15.87
N MET A 73 -1.31 8.20 -14.87
CA MET A 73 -2.39 7.71 -14.02
C MET A 73 -3.04 8.85 -13.23
N PHE A 74 -2.25 9.71 -12.58
CA PHE A 74 -2.78 10.86 -11.82
C PHE A 74 -3.52 11.87 -12.71
N GLU A 75 -3.01 12.16 -13.91
CA GLU A 75 -3.70 13.01 -14.90
C GLU A 75 -5.04 12.39 -15.33
N LYS A 76 -5.07 11.08 -15.56
CA LYS A 76 -6.32 10.38 -15.86
C LYS A 76 -7.33 10.46 -14.70
N ILE A 77 -6.89 10.24 -13.47
CA ILE A 77 -7.75 10.36 -12.28
C ILE A 77 -8.28 11.80 -12.15
N LYS A 78 -7.43 12.80 -12.36
CA LYS A 78 -7.82 14.22 -12.33
C LYS A 78 -8.91 14.52 -13.36
N LYS A 79 -8.74 14.03 -14.58
CA LYS A 79 -9.70 14.22 -15.68
C LYS A 79 -11.04 13.53 -15.42
N ASP A 80 -11.00 12.27 -14.96
CA ASP A 80 -12.21 11.42 -14.92
C ASP A 80 -12.98 11.54 -13.59
N LEU A 81 -12.26 11.80 -12.48
CA LEU A 81 -12.80 11.79 -11.12
C LEU A 81 -12.53 13.06 -10.30
N GLY A 82 -11.82 14.03 -10.87
CA GLY A 82 -11.49 15.30 -10.25
C GLY A 82 -10.22 15.28 -9.39
N GLY A 83 -9.68 14.12 -9.04
CA GLY A 83 -8.41 13.98 -8.30
C GLY A 83 -8.48 12.97 -7.17
N VAL A 84 -7.43 12.86 -6.36
CA VAL A 84 -7.27 11.87 -5.29
C VAL A 84 -7.48 12.52 -3.92
N ASP A 85 -8.28 11.91 -3.05
CA ASP A 85 -8.51 12.34 -1.66
C ASP A 85 -7.83 11.40 -0.65
N VAL A 86 -7.70 10.12 -1.00
CA VAL A 86 -7.01 9.10 -0.22
C VAL A 86 -6.04 8.37 -1.13
N CYS A 87 -4.78 8.22 -0.72
CA CYS A 87 -3.78 7.45 -1.45
C CYS A 87 -3.27 6.30 -0.59
N ILE A 88 -3.55 5.06 -0.99
CA ILE A 88 -3.04 3.87 -0.34
C ILE A 88 -1.84 3.36 -1.14
N ASN A 89 -0.64 3.69 -0.70
CA ASN A 89 0.61 3.22 -1.27
C ASN A 89 0.87 1.77 -0.81
N ASN A 90 0.17 0.83 -1.44
CA ASN A 90 0.23 -0.59 -1.08
C ASN A 90 1.17 -1.39 -1.98
N ALA A 91 1.42 -0.96 -3.22
CA ALA A 91 2.33 -1.67 -4.12
C ALA A 91 3.69 -1.94 -3.46
N GLY A 92 4.14 -3.16 -3.52
CA GLY A 92 5.41 -3.58 -2.95
C GLY A 92 5.77 -5.00 -3.39
N LEU A 93 7.05 -5.30 -3.33
CA LEU A 93 7.57 -6.64 -3.60
C LEU A 93 8.81 -6.94 -2.76
N SER A 94 9.13 -8.21 -2.67
CA SER A 94 10.41 -8.72 -2.19
C SER A 94 10.94 -9.77 -3.17
N TYR A 95 12.23 -9.96 -3.13
CA TYR A 95 12.94 -11.07 -3.74
C TYR A 95 13.66 -11.88 -2.67
N ASN A 96 13.88 -13.15 -2.91
CA ASN A 96 14.87 -13.92 -2.19
C ASN A 96 16.27 -13.42 -2.63
N ALA A 97 16.74 -12.33 -1.99
CA ALA A 97 17.94 -11.60 -2.39
C ALA A 97 18.83 -11.24 -1.19
N PRO A 98 19.54 -12.24 -0.62
CA PRO A 98 20.47 -12.01 0.50
C PRO A 98 21.54 -10.97 0.15
N LEU A 99 22.04 -10.23 1.15
CA LEU A 99 23.05 -9.18 0.96
C LEU A 99 24.38 -9.70 0.39
N LEU A 100 24.70 -10.99 0.60
CA LEU A 100 25.93 -11.60 0.11
C LEU A 100 25.81 -12.22 -1.29
N SER A 101 24.60 -12.44 -1.81
CA SER A 101 24.38 -13.18 -3.06
C SER A 101 23.24 -12.65 -3.95
N GLY A 102 22.42 -11.71 -3.47
CA GLY A 102 21.38 -11.08 -4.26
C GLY A 102 21.96 -10.24 -5.41
N THR A 103 21.20 -10.07 -6.48
CA THR A 103 21.63 -9.26 -7.63
C THR A 103 21.30 -7.77 -7.45
N THR A 104 22.13 -6.91 -8.04
CA THR A 104 21.88 -5.46 -8.07
C THR A 104 20.53 -5.12 -8.71
N GLU A 105 20.11 -5.89 -9.72
CA GLU A 105 18.83 -5.71 -10.39
C GLU A 105 17.65 -5.96 -9.46
N GLN A 106 17.68 -7.06 -8.67
CA GLN A 106 16.66 -7.35 -7.66
C GLN A 106 16.57 -6.23 -6.62
N TRP A 107 17.72 -5.75 -6.13
CA TRP A 107 17.75 -4.66 -5.15
C TRP A 107 17.24 -3.36 -5.74
N ARG A 108 17.66 -3.00 -6.96
CA ARG A 108 17.18 -1.80 -7.64
C ARG A 108 15.66 -1.84 -7.83
N HIS A 109 15.12 -2.96 -8.31
CA HIS A 109 13.69 -3.11 -8.51
C HIS A 109 12.89 -3.01 -7.19
N MET A 110 13.43 -3.54 -6.07
CA MET A 110 12.83 -3.32 -4.75
C MET A 110 12.82 -1.84 -4.36
N LEU A 111 13.90 -1.09 -4.62
CA LEU A 111 13.94 0.36 -4.35
C LEU A 111 12.97 1.13 -5.25
N ASP A 112 12.93 0.80 -6.52
CA ASP A 112 12.06 1.49 -7.50
C ASP A 112 10.57 1.38 -7.11
N ILE A 113 10.13 0.21 -6.65
CA ILE A 113 8.73 -0.01 -6.29
C ILE A 113 8.45 0.39 -4.83
N ASN A 114 9.22 -0.15 -3.87
CA ASN A 114 8.89 0.00 -2.45
C ASN A 114 9.21 1.40 -1.92
N VAL A 115 10.09 2.15 -2.59
CA VAL A 115 10.58 3.45 -2.12
C VAL A 115 10.23 4.56 -3.12
N LEU A 116 10.80 4.54 -4.34
CA LEU A 116 10.62 5.64 -5.30
C LEU A 116 9.18 5.76 -5.77
N GLY A 117 8.55 4.69 -6.21
CA GLY A 117 7.16 4.70 -6.66
C GLY A 117 6.20 5.18 -5.57
N LEU A 118 6.43 4.74 -4.31
CA LEU A 118 5.69 5.22 -3.14
C LEU A 118 5.87 6.73 -2.94
N CYS A 119 7.10 7.26 -3.06
CA CYS A 119 7.36 8.68 -2.92
C CYS A 119 6.66 9.49 -4.02
N ILE A 120 6.75 9.05 -5.28
CA ILE A 120 6.12 9.72 -6.42
C ILE A 120 4.60 9.74 -6.25
N CYS A 121 3.98 8.60 -5.93
CA CYS A 121 2.54 8.54 -5.67
C CYS A 121 2.11 9.44 -4.51
N SER A 122 2.90 9.51 -3.42
CA SER A 122 2.62 10.38 -2.28
C SER A 122 2.70 11.85 -2.66
N ARG A 123 3.75 12.25 -3.41
CA ARG A 123 3.93 13.61 -3.92
C ARG A 123 2.75 14.05 -4.80
N GLU A 124 2.38 13.23 -5.78
CA GLU A 124 1.28 13.56 -6.69
C GLU A 124 -0.08 13.56 -5.98
N ALA A 125 -0.28 12.70 -4.98
CA ALA A 125 -1.51 12.70 -4.18
C ALA A 125 -1.64 13.98 -3.36
N VAL A 126 -0.58 14.40 -2.64
CA VAL A 126 -0.58 15.68 -1.89
C VAL A 126 -0.79 16.86 -2.82
N LYS A 127 -0.12 16.87 -4.00
CA LYS A 127 -0.31 17.89 -5.02
C LYS A 127 -1.76 17.97 -5.49
N SER A 128 -2.36 16.80 -5.82
CA SER A 128 -3.77 16.70 -6.24
C SER A 128 -4.74 17.24 -5.18
N MET A 129 -4.52 16.93 -3.90
CA MET A 129 -5.32 17.44 -2.80
C MET A 129 -5.20 18.96 -2.68
N ARG A 130 -3.98 19.49 -2.67
CA ARG A 130 -3.72 20.92 -2.50
C ARG A 130 -4.27 21.78 -3.65
N GLU A 131 -4.11 21.33 -4.91
CA GLU A 131 -4.65 22.04 -6.08
C GLU A 131 -6.17 22.19 -6.02
N ARG A 132 -6.86 21.29 -5.31
CA ARG A 132 -8.32 21.31 -5.14
C ARG A 132 -8.80 21.91 -3.81
N GLY A 133 -7.89 22.38 -2.96
CA GLY A 133 -8.22 22.87 -1.62
C GLY A 133 -8.69 21.77 -0.66
N VAL A 134 -8.39 20.50 -0.94
CA VAL A 134 -8.66 19.38 -0.04
C VAL A 134 -7.62 19.35 1.06
N ASP A 135 -8.02 19.64 2.29
CA ASP A 135 -7.13 19.74 3.45
C ASP A 135 -7.36 18.61 4.49
N ASP A 136 -8.28 17.70 4.25
CA ASP A 136 -8.62 16.59 5.13
C ASP A 136 -8.30 15.22 4.51
N GLY A 137 -7.44 15.19 3.50
CA GLY A 137 -7.04 13.99 2.80
C GLY A 137 -6.22 13.01 3.65
N HIS A 138 -5.89 11.84 3.11
CA HIS A 138 -5.11 10.85 3.83
C HIS A 138 -4.15 10.07 2.92
N ILE A 139 -2.89 10.00 3.30
CA ILE A 139 -1.86 9.15 2.68
C ILE A 139 -1.60 7.96 3.60
N VAL A 140 -1.80 6.75 3.12
CA VAL A 140 -1.47 5.51 3.84
C VAL A 140 -0.31 4.82 3.15
N LEU A 141 0.72 4.48 3.92
CA LEU A 141 1.95 3.87 3.45
C LEU A 141 2.05 2.45 4.00
N MET A 142 2.01 1.44 3.13
CA MET A 142 2.16 0.06 3.55
C MET A 142 3.63 -0.26 3.83
N SER A 143 3.98 -0.23 5.10
CA SER A 143 5.28 -0.66 5.61
C SER A 143 5.29 -2.18 5.87
N SER A 144 5.92 -2.60 6.93
CA SER A 144 6.01 -3.99 7.41
C SER A 144 6.58 -4.00 8.82
N MET A 145 6.38 -5.08 9.58
CA MET A 145 7.19 -5.32 10.78
C MET A 145 8.70 -5.32 10.46
N SER A 146 9.07 -5.67 9.23
CA SER A 146 10.46 -5.58 8.75
C SER A 146 10.98 -4.13 8.62
N GLY A 147 10.13 -3.11 8.72
CA GLY A 147 10.53 -1.70 8.87
C GLY A 147 10.80 -1.29 10.32
N HIS A 148 10.58 -2.18 11.29
CA HIS A 148 10.83 -1.94 12.71
C HIS A 148 12.01 -2.73 13.27
N ARG A 149 12.35 -3.83 12.59
CA ARG A 149 13.48 -4.69 12.98
C ARG A 149 13.94 -5.54 11.81
N VAL A 150 15.17 -6.01 11.89
CA VAL A 150 15.72 -7.02 11.00
C VAL A 150 15.54 -8.40 11.66
N VAL A 151 14.90 -9.33 10.95
CA VAL A 151 14.64 -10.68 11.48
C VAL A 151 15.92 -11.49 11.41
N PRO A 152 16.44 -12.04 12.54
CA PRO A 152 17.59 -12.92 12.51
C PRO A 152 17.33 -14.16 11.64
N ASN A 153 18.37 -14.66 10.97
CA ASN A 153 18.32 -15.87 10.14
C ASN A 153 17.36 -15.81 8.92
N ALA A 154 16.82 -14.64 8.59
CA ALA A 154 15.98 -14.40 7.42
C ALA A 154 16.75 -13.58 6.37
N SER A 155 17.92 -14.04 5.96
CA SER A 155 18.82 -13.31 5.06
C SER A 155 18.16 -12.91 3.73
N HIS A 156 17.21 -13.71 3.26
CA HIS A 156 16.47 -13.49 2.03
C HIS A 156 15.64 -12.19 2.02
N ILE A 157 15.27 -11.66 3.20
CA ILE A 157 14.48 -10.41 3.31
C ILE A 157 15.28 -9.23 3.90
N HIS A 158 16.60 -9.34 4.12
CA HIS A 158 17.35 -8.24 4.73
C HIS A 158 17.34 -6.97 3.87
N PHE A 159 17.44 -7.08 2.53
CA PHE A 159 17.34 -5.91 1.67
C PHE A 159 15.91 -5.37 1.61
N TYR A 160 14.89 -6.24 1.59
CA TYR A 160 13.51 -5.81 1.74
C TYR A 160 13.29 -5.05 3.06
N ALA A 161 13.85 -5.53 4.17
CA ALA A 161 13.78 -4.82 5.45
C ALA A 161 14.36 -3.39 5.32
N ALA A 162 15.51 -3.22 4.64
CA ALA A 162 16.08 -1.88 4.40
C ALA A 162 15.09 -0.97 3.65
N THR A 163 14.36 -1.48 2.62
CA THR A 163 13.33 -0.68 1.94
C THR A 163 12.19 -0.30 2.88
N LYS A 164 11.80 -1.17 3.81
CA LYS A 164 10.72 -0.90 4.77
C LYS A 164 11.14 0.03 5.91
N PHE A 165 12.41 0.02 6.32
CA PHE A 165 12.98 1.06 7.17
C PHE A 165 12.98 2.43 6.46
N ALA A 166 13.30 2.45 5.14
CA ALA A 166 13.19 3.67 4.35
C ALA A 166 11.74 4.19 4.33
N VAL A 167 10.73 3.32 4.13
CA VAL A 167 9.30 3.71 4.18
C VAL A 167 8.95 4.32 5.53
N LYS A 168 9.45 3.77 6.65
CA LYS A 168 9.22 4.36 7.98
C LYS A 168 9.78 5.78 8.08
N ALA A 169 11.02 5.99 7.66
CA ALA A 169 11.65 7.33 7.64
C ALA A 169 10.89 8.31 6.73
N LEU A 170 10.48 7.86 5.55
CA LEU A 170 9.71 8.64 4.59
C LEU A 170 8.31 9.00 5.12
N THR A 171 7.68 8.11 5.89
CA THR A 171 6.39 8.40 6.54
C THR A 171 6.52 9.56 7.51
N GLU A 172 7.57 9.57 8.35
CA GLU A 172 7.83 10.68 9.29
C GLU A 172 8.19 11.97 8.52
N GLY A 173 9.05 11.87 7.48
CA GLY A 173 9.41 13.02 6.65
C GLY A 173 8.19 13.66 6.01
N LEU A 174 7.35 12.87 5.34
CA LEU A 174 6.13 13.36 4.69
C LEU A 174 5.16 14.00 5.71
N ARG A 175 5.02 13.40 6.89
CA ARG A 175 4.18 13.96 7.97
C ARG A 175 4.68 15.33 8.41
N ASN A 176 6.01 15.48 8.59
CA ASN A 176 6.62 16.74 8.97
C ASN A 176 6.42 17.81 7.89
N GLU A 177 6.58 17.45 6.62
CA GLU A 177 6.37 18.37 5.49
C GLU A 177 4.91 18.83 5.40
N VAL A 178 3.95 17.92 5.52
CA VAL A 178 2.52 18.26 5.52
C VAL A 178 2.16 19.15 6.72
N CYS A 179 2.71 18.88 7.90
CA CYS A 179 2.53 19.69 9.09
C CYS A 179 3.13 21.11 8.91
N ALA A 180 4.33 21.22 8.31
CA ALA A 180 4.97 22.51 8.01
C ALA A 180 4.13 23.35 7.04
N LEU A 181 3.36 22.74 6.16
CA LEU A 181 2.40 23.40 5.28
C LEU A 181 1.11 23.83 6.00
N LYS A 182 0.97 23.58 7.30
CA LYS A 182 -0.24 23.79 8.12
C LYS A 182 -1.47 23.08 7.52
N SER A 183 -1.25 21.94 6.87
CA SER A 183 -2.30 21.12 6.30
C SER A 183 -2.78 20.06 7.30
N HIS A 184 -4.07 19.69 7.22
CA HIS A 184 -4.69 18.64 7.99
C HIS A 184 -4.70 17.28 7.25
N ILE A 185 -3.98 17.18 6.11
CA ILE A 185 -3.76 15.90 5.43
C ILE A 185 -3.03 14.98 6.38
N ARG A 186 -3.55 13.78 6.59
CA ARG A 186 -2.98 12.80 7.50
C ARG A 186 -2.04 11.84 6.77
N VAL A 187 -1.04 11.34 7.49
CA VAL A 187 -0.07 10.38 6.96
C VAL A 187 0.08 9.24 7.96
N THR A 188 -0.28 8.01 7.55
CA THR A 188 -0.27 6.83 8.42
C THR A 188 0.56 5.72 7.78
N ALA A 189 1.41 5.05 8.57
CA ALA A 189 1.99 3.77 8.19
C ALA A 189 1.12 2.62 8.69
N ILE A 190 1.01 1.56 7.89
CA ILE A 190 0.50 0.27 8.34
C ILE A 190 1.64 -0.72 8.20
N SER A 191 1.98 -1.39 9.30
CA SER A 191 3.16 -2.24 9.44
C SER A 191 2.76 -3.68 9.75
N PRO A 192 2.28 -4.46 8.75
CA PRO A 192 1.87 -5.84 8.97
C PRO A 192 3.06 -6.75 9.29
N GLY A 193 2.81 -7.72 10.15
CA GLY A 193 3.62 -8.93 10.26
C GLY A 193 3.26 -9.95 9.19
N MET A 194 3.43 -11.23 9.50
CA MET A 194 3.15 -12.33 8.58
C MET A 194 1.66 -12.43 8.26
N ALA A 195 1.33 -12.35 6.97
CA ALA A 195 -0.03 -12.50 6.47
C ALA A 195 -0.03 -13.38 5.22
N ARG A 196 -1.00 -14.28 5.13
CA ARG A 196 -1.13 -15.20 4.00
C ARG A 196 -1.67 -14.47 2.77
N THR A 197 -0.77 -14.19 1.82
CA THR A 197 -1.05 -13.50 0.56
C THR A 197 -0.16 -14.06 -0.56
N GLU A 198 -0.42 -13.65 -1.81
CA GLU A 198 0.47 -14.00 -2.94
C GLU A 198 1.90 -13.40 -2.82
N PHE A 199 2.16 -12.50 -1.86
CA PHE A 199 3.44 -11.83 -1.72
C PHE A 199 4.59 -12.80 -1.50
N THR A 200 4.44 -13.75 -0.56
CA THR A 200 5.45 -14.75 -0.25
C THR A 200 5.66 -15.72 -1.42
N HIS A 201 4.56 -16.15 -2.07
CA HIS A 201 4.68 -16.99 -3.28
C HIS A 201 5.43 -16.30 -4.42
N ARG A 202 5.22 -14.99 -4.61
CA ARG A 202 5.96 -14.21 -5.62
C ARG A 202 7.44 -14.03 -5.25
N MET A 203 7.76 -13.91 -3.97
CA MET A 203 9.16 -13.82 -3.49
C MET A 203 9.95 -15.09 -3.79
N PHE A 204 9.29 -16.24 -3.71
CA PHE A 204 9.85 -17.57 -4.00
C PHE A 204 9.26 -18.16 -5.30
N ALA A 205 9.11 -17.35 -6.35
CA ALA A 205 8.48 -17.76 -7.60
C ALA A 205 9.09 -19.03 -8.23
N ASP A 206 10.36 -19.31 -7.93
CA ASP A 206 11.07 -20.50 -8.40
C ASP A 206 10.85 -21.74 -7.49
N ASP A 207 10.30 -21.57 -6.28
CA ASP A 207 10.00 -22.65 -5.35
C ASP A 207 8.80 -22.33 -4.44
N SER A 208 7.60 -22.72 -4.90
CA SER A 208 6.36 -22.52 -4.17
C SER A 208 6.29 -23.27 -2.83
N LYS A 209 7.04 -24.38 -2.69
CA LYS A 209 7.06 -25.16 -1.44
C LYS A 209 7.75 -24.38 -0.32
N ILE A 210 8.80 -23.61 -0.64
CA ILE A 210 9.44 -22.73 0.34
C ILE A 210 8.46 -21.65 0.82
N ALA A 211 7.66 -21.10 -0.08
CA ALA A 211 6.65 -20.11 0.30
C ALA A 211 5.65 -20.64 1.32
N ASP A 212 5.20 -21.88 1.17
CA ASP A 212 4.29 -22.52 2.14
C ASP A 212 4.99 -22.83 3.48
N LEU A 213 6.27 -23.20 3.45
CA LEU A 213 7.07 -23.46 4.65
C LEU A 213 7.31 -22.18 5.48
N GLU A 214 7.38 -20.99 4.85
CA GLU A 214 7.52 -19.72 5.57
C GLU A 214 6.35 -19.44 6.52
N TYR A 215 5.16 -19.94 6.21
CA TYR A 215 4.00 -19.80 7.11
C TYR A 215 4.04 -20.81 8.25
N GLY A 216 4.68 -21.97 8.05
CA GLY A 216 4.69 -23.07 9.03
C GLY A 216 3.29 -23.45 9.50
N ASP A 217 3.19 -23.93 10.74
CA ASP A 217 1.92 -24.27 11.40
C ASP A 217 1.26 -23.06 12.08
N GLN A 218 1.86 -21.86 11.99
CA GLN A 218 1.34 -20.66 12.66
C GLN A 218 0.11 -20.11 11.92
N GLN A 219 -0.85 -19.64 12.69
CA GLN A 219 -1.99 -18.93 12.15
C GLN A 219 -1.55 -17.54 11.67
N ALA A 220 -1.27 -17.43 10.37
CA ALA A 220 -0.97 -16.14 9.74
C ALA A 220 -2.23 -15.28 9.64
N MET A 221 -2.05 -13.95 9.64
CA MET A 221 -3.14 -13.02 9.35
C MET A 221 -3.65 -13.20 7.92
N THR A 222 -4.88 -12.76 7.69
CA THR A 222 -5.50 -12.63 6.37
C THR A 222 -5.31 -11.20 5.83
N ALA A 223 -5.64 -10.99 4.55
CA ALA A 223 -5.66 -9.64 3.98
C ALA A 223 -6.71 -8.75 4.66
N ASP A 224 -7.81 -9.32 5.09
CA ASP A 224 -8.89 -8.58 5.77
C ASP A 224 -8.48 -8.07 7.15
N ASP A 225 -7.71 -8.84 7.93
CA ASP A 225 -7.18 -8.39 9.23
C ASP A 225 -6.30 -7.13 9.08
N VAL A 226 -5.50 -7.07 8.01
CA VAL A 226 -4.67 -5.89 7.71
C VAL A 226 -5.53 -4.74 7.17
N THR A 227 -6.54 -5.04 6.36
CA THR A 227 -7.49 -4.06 5.84
C THR A 227 -8.22 -3.34 6.98
N ASP A 228 -8.61 -4.04 8.04
CA ASP A 228 -9.27 -3.43 9.20
C ASP A 228 -8.39 -2.38 9.87
N SER A 229 -7.06 -2.54 9.87
CA SER A 229 -6.12 -1.52 10.34
C SER A 229 -6.15 -0.25 9.48
N VAL A 230 -6.26 -0.41 8.14
CA VAL A 230 -6.42 0.73 7.21
C VAL A 230 -7.74 1.44 7.46
N ILE A 231 -8.83 0.68 7.62
CA ILE A 231 -10.16 1.24 7.90
C ILE A 231 -10.18 2.00 9.24
N TYR A 232 -9.53 1.45 10.27
CA TYR A 232 -9.38 2.14 11.57
C TYR A 232 -8.69 3.50 11.40
N ALA A 233 -7.56 3.56 10.69
CA ALA A 233 -6.83 4.79 10.45
C ALA A 233 -7.66 5.83 9.64
N LEU A 234 -8.38 5.38 8.62
CA LEU A 234 -9.24 6.23 7.82
C LEU A 234 -10.46 6.74 8.61
N ALA A 235 -11.05 5.90 9.46
CA ALA A 235 -12.22 6.23 10.28
C ALA A 235 -11.90 7.21 11.42
N ALA A 236 -10.66 7.29 11.86
CA ALA A 236 -10.25 8.21 12.94
C ALA A 236 -10.73 9.65 12.68
N PRO A 237 -11.14 10.41 13.70
CA PRO A 237 -11.53 11.81 13.56
C PRO A 237 -10.47 12.65 12.83
N THR A 238 -10.86 13.71 12.15
CA THR A 238 -9.96 14.50 11.31
C THR A 238 -8.81 15.15 12.09
N HIS A 239 -9.01 15.45 13.37
CA HIS A 239 -7.99 16.00 14.27
C HIS A 239 -7.08 14.93 14.92
N VAL A 240 -7.33 13.64 14.61
CA VAL A 240 -6.55 12.52 15.14
C VAL A 240 -5.60 12.00 14.07
N GLN A 241 -4.31 12.07 14.36
CA GLN A 241 -3.24 11.52 13.54
C GLN A 241 -2.83 10.15 14.08
N VAL A 242 -3.20 9.08 13.37
CA VAL A 242 -2.67 7.74 13.62
C VAL A 242 -1.31 7.64 12.92
N HIS A 243 -0.23 7.42 13.68
CA HIS A 243 1.13 7.44 13.14
C HIS A 243 1.52 6.13 12.45
N ASP A 244 1.42 5.03 13.17
CA ASP A 244 1.79 3.69 12.70
C ASP A 244 0.93 2.66 13.40
N ILE A 245 0.49 1.64 12.67
CA ILE A 245 -0.20 0.48 13.22
C ILE A 245 0.63 -0.76 12.91
N LEU A 246 1.34 -1.25 13.92
CA LEU A 246 2.03 -2.53 13.85
C LEU A 246 1.07 -3.64 14.28
N VAL A 247 0.70 -4.49 13.34
CA VAL A 247 -0.21 -5.62 13.56
C VAL A 247 0.46 -6.94 13.16
N ARG A 248 0.32 -7.96 14.03
CA ARG A 248 0.99 -9.26 13.87
C ARG A 248 0.06 -10.39 14.30
N PRO A 249 0.28 -11.63 13.83
CA PRO A 249 -0.34 -12.80 14.43
C PRO A 249 0.00 -12.90 15.91
N THR A 250 -0.94 -13.34 16.73
CA THR A 250 -0.71 -13.53 18.18
C THR A 250 0.35 -14.59 18.46
N GLU A 251 0.47 -15.59 17.60
CA GLU A 251 1.45 -16.68 17.71
C GLU A 251 2.85 -16.31 17.17
N CYS A 252 3.01 -15.12 16.59
CA CYS A 252 4.30 -14.71 16.03
C CYS A 252 5.31 -14.44 17.15
N PRO A 253 6.37 -15.26 17.30
CA PRO A 253 7.32 -15.17 18.43
C PRO A 253 8.25 -13.94 18.34
N TYR A 254 8.22 -13.24 17.23
CA TYR A 254 9.16 -12.15 16.96
C TYR A 254 8.44 -10.79 16.84
#